data_43a03807e8b7cb2b97f6a430a22ff376
#
_entry.id   43a03807e8b7cb2b97f6a430a22ff376
#
_cell.length_a   1.000
_cell.length_b   1.000
_cell.length_c   1.000
_cell.angle_alpha   90.00
_cell.angle_beta   90.00
_cell.angle_gamma   90.00
#
_symmetry.space_group_name_H-M   'P 1'
#
loop_
_entity.id
_entity.type
_entity.pdbx_description
1 polymer ?
#
loop_
_entity_poly.entity_id
_entity_poly.type
_entity_poly.pdbx_seq_one_letter_code
_entity_poly.pdbx_strand_id
1 'polypeptide(L)'
;MTSVQLKLGDVVTRADMQAMFGGGPQGGIIPSGTTPNVLIYADHDSGKDYGYQDGWLAEEDEKGPVFEYTGQGVEGDQTLTDRNKAVALHVEQGRTLRVFVCVGYVKGNSGTKKHRYLGEFALDDDEPFVRRRALDQNKDKLRWVYVFRLRPVAEVEQVADDFVSAAPEDDIEIVPAVPISDPALLGLKPAEATTGQVAKPEKNSKKKVTRKASDAVEITWREAELSDRFLAFLQSQGHEVKRVKIRVKGLTATFWTDLYDVTANVLYELKGSNGRNAVRMAIGQLLDYSRHIPEEDARLVVMLPERPVDDLTELVVHAGMELVYEDGHKFVGWTAG
;
A
#
# COMPACT_ATOMS: atom_id res chain seq x y z
N MET A 1 -18.50 33.75 -13.93
CA MET A 1 -17.15 33.34 -13.37
C MET A 1 -16.74 32.11 -14.13
N THR A 2 -15.75 32.22 -15.00
CA THR A 2 -15.18 31.09 -15.74
C THR A 2 -14.52 30.18 -14.70
N SER A 3 -15.05 28.97 -14.52
CA SER A 3 -14.40 27.97 -13.69
C SER A 3 -13.04 27.67 -14.30
N VAL A 4 -11.97 28.09 -13.63
CA VAL A 4 -10.62 27.69 -14.02
C VAL A 4 -10.55 26.17 -13.86
N GLN A 5 -10.50 25.48 -15.00
CA GLN A 5 -10.34 24.03 -15.00
C GLN A 5 -8.87 23.71 -14.85
N LEU A 6 -8.50 23.05 -13.76
CA LEU A 6 -7.16 22.59 -13.51
C LEU A 6 -6.75 21.52 -14.56
N LYS A 7 -5.64 21.74 -15.26
CA LYS A 7 -5.11 20.85 -16.30
C LYS A 7 -3.87 20.11 -15.78
N LEU A 8 -3.60 18.96 -16.35
CA LEU A 8 -2.34 18.23 -16.08
C LEU A 8 -1.16 19.12 -16.37
N GLY A 9 -0.15 19.09 -15.50
CA GLY A 9 1.05 19.92 -15.60
C GLY A 9 0.90 21.34 -15.08
N ASP A 10 -0.31 21.84 -14.76
CA ASP A 10 -0.47 23.18 -14.19
C ASP A 10 0.34 23.33 -12.90
N VAL A 11 1.07 24.46 -12.83
CA VAL A 11 1.85 24.81 -11.65
C VAL A 11 1.10 25.82 -10.80
N VAL A 12 0.74 25.42 -9.60
CA VAL A 12 -0.17 26.13 -8.71
C VAL A 12 0.44 26.29 -7.31
N THR A 13 -0.14 27.18 -6.51
CA THR A 13 0.16 27.28 -5.07
C THR A 13 -0.92 26.56 -4.26
N ARG A 14 -0.62 26.27 -2.98
CA ARG A 14 -1.63 25.73 -2.06
C ARG A 14 -2.81 26.67 -1.86
N ALA A 15 -2.55 27.99 -1.90
CA ALA A 15 -3.61 29.00 -1.77
C ALA A 15 -4.59 28.92 -2.96
N ASP A 16 -4.10 28.73 -4.19
CA ASP A 16 -4.93 28.54 -5.38
C ASP A 16 -5.80 27.30 -5.23
N MET A 17 -5.22 26.20 -4.76
CA MET A 17 -5.93 24.94 -4.56
C MET A 17 -6.95 25.01 -3.42
N GLN A 18 -6.60 25.71 -2.34
CA GLN A 18 -7.56 25.96 -1.24
C GLN A 18 -8.76 26.79 -1.72
N ALA A 19 -8.54 27.79 -2.56
CA ALA A 19 -9.63 28.57 -3.15
C ALA A 19 -10.52 27.75 -4.08
N MET A 20 -9.93 26.81 -4.82
CA MET A 20 -10.66 25.98 -5.81
C MET A 20 -11.37 24.77 -5.16
N PHE A 21 -10.68 24.04 -4.30
CA PHE A 21 -11.14 22.76 -3.75
C PHE A 21 -11.45 22.80 -2.26
N GLY A 22 -11.13 23.89 -1.57
CA GLY A 22 -11.18 23.95 -0.11
C GLY A 22 -10.00 23.19 0.52
N GLY A 23 -10.14 22.90 1.82
CA GLY A 23 -9.11 22.20 2.61
C GLY A 23 -8.21 23.16 3.41
N GLY A 24 -7.31 22.61 4.21
CA GLY A 24 -6.40 23.36 5.07
C GLY A 24 -5.16 23.88 4.33
N PRO A 25 -4.44 24.86 4.91
CA PRO A 25 -3.26 25.46 4.29
C PRO A 25 -2.00 24.58 4.44
N GLN A 26 -2.01 23.56 5.31
CA GLN A 26 -0.83 22.77 5.67
C GLN A 26 -1.12 21.27 5.70
N GLY A 27 -0.06 20.47 5.45
CA GLY A 27 -0.07 19.02 5.47
C GLY A 27 0.21 18.40 4.10
N GLY A 28 0.62 17.15 4.09
CA GLY A 28 0.82 16.37 2.86
C GLY A 28 -0.50 15.83 2.29
N ILE A 29 -1.41 15.41 3.17
CA ILE A 29 -2.76 14.95 2.82
C ILE A 29 -3.76 15.97 3.36
N ILE A 30 -4.62 16.50 2.49
CA ILE A 30 -5.60 17.53 2.85
C ILE A 30 -6.98 17.14 2.33
N PRO A 31 -7.80 16.47 3.15
CA PRO A 31 -9.21 16.25 2.84
C PRO A 31 -9.96 17.58 2.84
N SER A 32 -10.71 17.86 1.80
CA SER A 32 -11.56 19.04 1.76
C SER A 32 -12.86 18.82 2.56
N GLY A 33 -13.26 19.83 3.30
CA GLY A 33 -14.58 19.86 3.97
C GLY A 33 -15.70 20.44 3.10
N THR A 34 -15.36 21.04 1.93
CA THR A 34 -16.32 21.76 1.08
C THR A 34 -16.52 21.11 -0.28
N THR A 35 -15.59 20.28 -0.71
CA THR A 35 -15.66 19.54 -1.99
C THR A 35 -15.30 18.08 -1.78
N PRO A 36 -15.73 17.13 -2.64
CA PRO A 36 -15.40 15.72 -2.50
C PRO A 36 -13.99 15.42 -2.99
N ASN A 37 -12.97 16.12 -2.46
CA ASN A 37 -11.59 15.93 -2.85
C ASN A 37 -10.69 15.66 -1.63
N VAL A 38 -9.62 14.90 -1.89
CA VAL A 38 -8.44 14.78 -1.03
C VAL A 38 -7.24 15.25 -1.85
N LEU A 39 -6.57 16.31 -1.39
CA LEU A 39 -5.39 16.85 -2.05
C LEU A 39 -4.14 16.22 -1.43
N ILE A 40 -3.28 15.65 -2.25
CA ILE A 40 -2.04 14.96 -1.85
C ILE A 40 -0.86 15.74 -2.42
N TYR A 41 0.04 16.19 -1.54
CA TYR A 41 1.19 17.00 -1.89
C TYR A 41 2.48 16.25 -1.58
N ALA A 42 3.11 15.69 -2.60
CA ALA A 42 4.45 15.11 -2.51
C ALA A 42 5.51 16.21 -2.55
N ASP A 43 6.54 16.02 -1.74
CA ASP A 43 7.66 16.95 -1.64
C ASP A 43 8.93 16.14 -1.37
N HIS A 44 9.70 15.89 -2.42
CA HIS A 44 10.90 15.07 -2.37
C HIS A 44 11.95 15.58 -1.39
N ASP A 45 12.13 16.91 -1.27
CA ASP A 45 13.13 17.47 -0.37
C ASP A 45 12.72 17.33 1.10
N SER A 46 11.46 17.62 1.40
CA SER A 46 10.93 17.42 2.76
C SER A 46 10.81 15.93 3.12
N GLY A 47 10.52 15.05 2.17
CA GLY A 47 10.41 13.61 2.37
C GLY A 47 11.75 12.94 2.70
N LYS A 48 12.85 13.39 2.07
CA LYS A 48 14.21 12.86 2.33
C LYS A 48 14.62 12.93 3.79
N ASP A 49 14.16 13.94 4.50
CA ASP A 49 14.45 14.12 5.92
C ASP A 49 13.95 12.96 6.80
N TYR A 50 12.91 12.27 6.36
CA TYR A 50 12.30 11.11 7.03
C TYR A 50 12.61 9.77 6.35
N GLY A 51 13.41 9.79 5.28
CA GLY A 51 13.66 8.61 4.46
C GLY A 51 12.48 8.18 3.60
N TYR A 52 11.53 9.09 3.32
CA TYR A 52 10.42 8.83 2.43
C TYR A 52 10.89 8.81 0.97
N GLN A 53 10.31 7.93 0.19
CA GLN A 53 10.60 7.76 -1.24
C GLN A 53 9.30 7.91 -2.04
N ASP A 54 8.66 9.07 -1.90
CA ASP A 54 7.45 9.38 -2.66
C ASP A 54 7.81 9.65 -4.12
N GLY A 55 7.04 9.10 -5.06
CA GLY A 55 7.30 9.31 -6.48
C GLY A 55 6.81 8.17 -7.36
N TRP A 56 7.08 8.28 -8.66
CA TRP A 56 6.81 7.23 -9.62
C TRP A 56 7.78 6.06 -9.43
N LEU A 57 7.26 4.83 -9.48
CA LEU A 57 8.08 3.66 -9.71
C LEU A 57 8.43 3.58 -11.19
N ALA A 58 9.67 3.17 -11.50
CA ALA A 58 10.08 2.95 -12.88
C ALA A 58 9.53 1.63 -13.44
N GLU A 59 9.21 0.70 -12.54
CA GLU A 59 8.60 -0.59 -12.87
C GLU A 59 7.10 -0.38 -13.07
N GLU A 60 6.66 -0.52 -14.32
CA GLU A 60 5.24 -0.53 -14.69
C GLU A 60 4.75 -1.96 -14.89
N ASP A 61 3.49 -2.19 -14.58
CA ASP A 61 2.78 -3.42 -14.89
C ASP A 61 1.70 -3.18 -15.97
N GLU A 62 0.92 -4.21 -16.25
CA GLU A 62 -0.18 -4.14 -17.25
C GLU A 62 -1.29 -3.13 -16.89
N LYS A 63 -1.33 -2.64 -15.64
CA LYS A 63 -2.25 -1.59 -15.18
C LYS A 63 -1.67 -0.19 -15.31
N GLY A 64 -0.41 -0.07 -15.75
CA GLY A 64 0.31 1.19 -15.95
C GLY A 64 1.10 1.65 -14.73
N PRO A 65 1.47 2.94 -14.68
CA PRO A 65 2.38 3.47 -13.68
C PRO A 65 1.79 3.52 -12.27
N VAL A 66 2.68 3.39 -11.27
CA VAL A 66 2.36 3.54 -9.85
C VAL A 66 3.10 4.75 -9.29
N PHE A 67 2.39 5.62 -8.58
CA PHE A 67 2.97 6.67 -7.76
C PHE A 67 2.85 6.26 -6.28
N GLU A 68 3.97 6.09 -5.60
CA GLU A 68 3.99 5.81 -4.17
C GLU A 68 3.97 7.10 -3.36
N TYR A 69 3.19 7.10 -2.29
CA TYR A 69 3.06 8.25 -1.41
C TYR A 69 3.02 7.83 0.07
N THR A 70 3.95 8.34 0.86
CA THR A 70 4.02 8.05 2.29
C THR A 70 2.93 8.79 3.05
N GLY A 71 2.21 8.08 3.89
CA GLY A 71 1.14 8.60 4.73
C GLY A 71 1.60 9.64 5.74
N GLN A 72 0.64 10.31 6.35
CA GLN A 72 0.88 11.37 7.32
C GLN A 72 1.06 10.83 8.73
N GLY A 73 1.89 11.51 9.50
CA GLY A 73 2.29 11.22 10.87
C GLY A 73 3.80 11.19 10.96
N VAL A 74 4.41 11.89 11.92
CA VAL A 74 5.87 12.04 12.05
C VAL A 74 6.42 11.42 13.34
N GLU A 75 5.55 11.05 14.29
CA GLU A 75 5.88 10.40 15.56
C GLU A 75 5.19 9.04 15.67
N GLY A 76 5.90 8.03 16.16
CA GLY A 76 5.37 6.68 16.35
C GLY A 76 4.92 6.02 15.05
N ASP A 77 4.34 4.85 15.15
CA ASP A 77 3.77 4.15 14.01
C ASP A 77 2.57 4.88 13.44
N GLN A 78 2.51 5.01 12.12
CA GLN A 78 1.35 5.61 11.46
C GLN A 78 0.13 4.72 11.59
N THR A 79 -1.03 5.36 11.74
CA THR A 79 -2.34 4.71 11.79
C THR A 79 -3.21 5.18 10.63
N LEU A 80 -4.22 4.38 10.27
CA LEU A 80 -5.24 4.76 9.28
C LEU A 80 -6.34 5.64 9.92
N THR A 81 -5.93 6.65 10.67
CA THR A 81 -6.82 7.66 11.25
C THR A 81 -6.79 8.94 10.41
N ASP A 82 -7.73 9.82 10.67
CA ASP A 82 -7.80 11.17 10.12
C ASP A 82 -7.51 11.25 8.61
N ARG A 83 -6.38 11.79 8.24
CA ARG A 83 -5.99 12.07 6.87
C ARG A 83 -5.57 10.82 6.11
N ASN A 84 -4.88 9.88 6.75
CA ASN A 84 -4.56 8.59 6.14
C ASN A 84 -5.84 7.79 5.83
N LYS A 85 -6.82 7.82 6.74
CA LYS A 85 -8.14 7.23 6.52
C LYS A 85 -8.86 7.86 5.34
N ALA A 86 -8.73 9.18 5.14
CA ALA A 86 -9.36 9.85 4.01
C ALA A 86 -8.80 9.40 2.65
N VAL A 87 -7.53 8.99 2.60
CA VAL A 87 -6.95 8.36 1.40
C VAL A 87 -7.41 6.92 1.28
N ALA A 88 -7.29 6.11 2.33
CA ALA A 88 -7.66 4.70 2.32
C ALA A 88 -9.14 4.49 1.95
N LEU A 89 -10.03 5.31 2.48
CA LEU A 89 -11.48 5.21 2.28
C LEU A 89 -12.05 6.28 1.32
N HIS A 90 -11.23 6.80 0.38
CA HIS A 90 -11.67 7.86 -0.53
C HIS A 90 -12.86 7.44 -1.40
N VAL A 91 -12.92 6.16 -1.76
CA VAL A 91 -14.01 5.59 -2.57
C VAL A 91 -15.32 5.58 -1.80
N GLU A 92 -15.33 5.00 -0.59
CA GLU A 92 -16.50 4.91 0.29
C GLU A 92 -17.03 6.29 0.68
N GLN A 93 -16.10 7.26 0.79
CA GLN A 93 -16.43 8.65 1.08
C GLN A 93 -16.80 9.46 -0.18
N GLY A 94 -16.80 8.84 -1.36
CA GLY A 94 -17.08 9.50 -2.63
C GLY A 94 -16.10 10.61 -2.98
N ARG A 95 -14.83 10.49 -2.57
CA ARG A 95 -13.79 11.51 -2.76
C ARG A 95 -12.86 11.15 -3.91
N THR A 96 -12.36 12.17 -4.60
CA THR A 96 -11.32 12.06 -5.62
C THR A 96 -9.96 12.39 -5.01
N LEU A 97 -8.96 11.55 -5.23
CA LEU A 97 -7.57 11.86 -4.87
C LEU A 97 -6.95 12.73 -5.98
N ARG A 98 -6.35 13.85 -5.60
CA ARG A 98 -5.63 14.76 -6.52
C ARG A 98 -4.19 14.88 -6.07
N VAL A 99 -3.26 14.53 -6.94
CA VAL A 99 -1.82 14.49 -6.60
C VAL A 99 -1.08 15.69 -7.19
N PHE A 100 -0.22 16.25 -6.37
CA PHE A 100 0.61 17.40 -6.67
C PHE A 100 2.05 17.13 -6.22
N VAL A 101 3.04 17.50 -7.03
CA VAL A 101 4.47 17.42 -6.69
C VAL A 101 5.05 18.81 -6.55
N CYS A 102 5.84 19.05 -5.50
CA CYS A 102 6.54 20.31 -5.29
C CYS A 102 7.61 20.51 -6.38
N VAL A 103 7.57 21.64 -7.07
CA VAL A 103 8.51 22.00 -8.14
C VAL A 103 9.32 23.27 -7.82
N GLY A 104 9.39 23.63 -6.54
CA GLY A 104 10.16 24.78 -6.07
C GLY A 104 9.32 25.87 -5.42
N TYR A 105 9.79 27.10 -5.45
CA TYR A 105 9.22 28.22 -4.70
C TYR A 105 8.80 29.36 -5.61
N VAL A 106 7.88 30.19 -5.13
CA VAL A 106 7.50 31.45 -5.81
C VAL A 106 8.64 32.45 -5.66
N LYS A 107 9.06 33.07 -6.79
CA LYS A 107 10.12 34.11 -6.77
C LYS A 107 9.69 35.29 -5.88
N GLY A 108 10.59 35.73 -5.00
CA GLY A 108 10.37 36.88 -4.12
C GLY A 108 9.47 36.61 -2.91
N ASN A 109 8.98 35.39 -2.76
CA ASN A 109 8.21 34.97 -1.58
C ASN A 109 8.87 33.74 -0.97
N SER A 110 9.74 33.96 0.03
CA SER A 110 10.46 32.89 0.71
C SER A 110 9.47 32.00 1.49
N GLY A 111 9.26 30.77 1.06
CA GLY A 111 8.45 29.78 1.73
C GLY A 111 7.17 29.36 1.01
N THR A 112 6.69 30.11 0.01
CA THR A 112 5.54 29.66 -0.78
C THR A 112 5.98 28.66 -1.83
N LYS A 113 5.61 27.39 -1.66
CA LYS A 113 5.89 26.30 -2.61
C LYS A 113 4.96 26.35 -3.81
N LYS A 114 5.51 26.00 -4.97
CA LYS A 114 4.77 25.72 -6.20
C LYS A 114 4.66 24.21 -6.39
N HIS A 115 3.49 23.78 -6.85
CA HIS A 115 3.21 22.37 -7.04
C HIS A 115 2.68 22.14 -8.46
N ARG A 116 3.23 21.14 -9.14
CA ARG A 116 2.71 20.66 -10.41
C ARG A 116 1.59 19.66 -10.15
N TYR A 117 0.45 19.83 -10.82
CA TYR A 117 -0.67 18.92 -10.75
C TYR A 117 -0.43 17.69 -11.64
N LEU A 118 -0.42 16.52 -11.04
CA LEU A 118 -0.24 15.25 -11.75
C LEU A 118 -1.56 14.64 -12.23
N GLY A 119 -2.70 15.00 -11.66
CA GLY A 119 -3.99 14.45 -12.07
C GLY A 119 -4.83 13.87 -10.95
N GLU A 120 -5.86 13.15 -11.36
CA GLU A 120 -6.73 12.36 -10.48
C GLU A 120 -6.20 10.93 -10.37
N PHE A 121 -6.23 10.41 -9.15
CA PHE A 121 -5.72 9.08 -8.82
C PHE A 121 -6.75 8.24 -8.07
N ALA A 122 -6.55 6.94 -8.09
CA ALA A 122 -7.20 5.97 -7.22
C ALA A 122 -6.12 5.10 -6.54
N LEU A 123 -6.48 4.41 -5.48
CA LEU A 123 -5.59 3.38 -4.93
C LEU A 123 -5.48 2.20 -5.90
N ASP A 124 -4.32 1.55 -5.88
CA ASP A 124 -4.09 0.29 -6.59
C ASP A 124 -5.14 -0.75 -6.15
N ASP A 125 -5.66 -1.54 -7.08
CA ASP A 125 -6.75 -2.48 -6.82
C ASP A 125 -6.25 -3.90 -6.45
N ASP A 126 -4.94 -4.12 -6.38
CA ASP A 126 -4.34 -5.36 -5.87
C ASP A 126 -3.59 -5.09 -4.56
N GLU A 127 -2.85 -3.98 -4.48
CA GLU A 127 -2.05 -3.61 -3.33
C GLU A 127 -2.20 -2.10 -3.05
N PRO A 128 -3.30 -1.66 -2.40
CA PRO A 128 -3.62 -0.24 -2.21
C PRO A 128 -2.61 0.51 -1.34
N PHE A 129 -1.95 -0.18 -0.44
CA PHE A 129 -0.87 0.35 0.39
C PHE A 129 0.02 -0.77 0.93
N VAL A 130 1.24 -0.42 1.25
CA VAL A 130 2.21 -1.28 1.96
C VAL A 130 2.66 -0.62 3.24
N ARG A 131 3.23 -1.42 4.16
CA ARG A 131 3.86 -0.89 5.38
C ARG A 131 5.37 -0.92 5.21
N ARG A 132 6.03 0.23 5.43
CA ARG A 132 7.49 0.37 5.38
C ARG A 132 8.03 0.99 6.67
N ARG A 133 9.32 0.86 6.89
CA ARG A 133 9.99 1.55 7.99
C ARG A 133 10.58 2.86 7.50
N ALA A 134 10.38 3.92 8.30
CA ALA A 134 10.93 5.25 8.05
C ALA A 134 11.37 5.89 9.36
N LEU A 135 12.21 6.89 9.30
CA LEU A 135 12.64 7.65 10.47
C LEU A 135 11.48 8.45 11.07
N ASP A 136 11.50 8.63 12.38
CA ASP A 136 10.63 9.58 13.07
C ASP A 136 11.12 11.03 12.86
N GLN A 137 10.39 12.00 13.40
CA GLN A 137 10.75 13.43 13.28
C GLN A 137 12.10 13.77 13.90
N ASN A 138 12.57 13.02 14.90
CA ASN A 138 13.84 13.24 15.57
C ASN A 138 15.00 12.53 14.86
N LYS A 139 14.70 11.70 13.86
CA LYS A 139 15.66 10.90 13.06
C LYS A 139 16.46 9.88 13.91
N ASP A 140 15.93 9.48 15.04
CA ASP A 140 16.60 8.55 15.97
C ASP A 140 15.90 7.19 16.08
N LYS A 141 14.66 7.06 15.61
CA LYS A 141 13.89 5.82 15.66
C LYS A 141 13.25 5.48 14.33
N LEU A 142 13.28 4.21 14.01
CA LEU A 142 12.50 3.67 12.90
C LEU A 142 11.09 3.32 13.37
N ARG A 143 10.11 3.70 12.58
CA ARG A 143 8.68 3.47 12.80
C ARG A 143 8.01 2.91 11.57
N TRP A 144 6.84 2.32 11.71
CA TRP A 144 6.06 1.84 10.59
C TRP A 144 5.23 2.96 9.98
N VAL A 145 5.31 3.11 8.67
CA VAL A 145 4.54 4.08 7.89
C VAL A 145 3.68 3.36 6.85
N TYR A 146 2.57 3.97 6.47
CA TYR A 146 1.80 3.57 5.29
C TYR A 146 2.43 4.20 4.06
N VAL A 147 2.56 3.42 2.99
CA VAL A 147 2.90 3.92 1.66
C VAL A 147 1.75 3.56 0.76
N PHE A 148 0.96 4.56 0.38
CA PHE A 148 -0.17 4.40 -0.53
C PHE A 148 0.33 4.23 -1.96
N ARG A 149 -0.21 3.27 -2.68
CA ARG A 149 0.09 3.00 -4.08
C ARG A 149 -1.02 3.59 -4.93
N LEU A 150 -0.69 4.65 -5.64
CA LEU A 150 -1.64 5.48 -6.36
C LEU A 150 -1.53 5.22 -7.86
N ARG A 151 -2.66 4.89 -8.50
CA ARG A 151 -2.78 4.72 -9.95
C ARG A 151 -3.48 5.92 -10.56
N PRO A 152 -2.96 6.51 -11.64
CA PRO A 152 -3.68 7.58 -12.34
C PRO A 152 -4.98 7.05 -12.95
N VAL A 153 -6.04 7.87 -12.87
CA VAL A 153 -7.35 7.54 -13.44
C VAL A 153 -7.40 7.81 -14.96
N ALA A 154 -6.52 8.66 -15.46
CA ALA A 154 -6.36 9.01 -16.87
C ALA A 154 -4.87 9.02 -17.24
N GLU A 155 -4.57 9.29 -18.53
CA GLU A 155 -3.19 9.49 -18.97
C GLU A 155 -2.52 10.61 -18.16
N VAL A 156 -1.26 10.39 -17.80
CA VAL A 156 -0.42 11.31 -17.03
C VAL A 156 0.91 11.53 -17.74
N GLU A 157 1.50 12.69 -17.49
CA GLU A 157 2.88 12.96 -17.90
C GLU A 157 3.81 12.64 -16.72
N GLN A 158 4.72 11.70 -16.92
CA GLN A 158 5.77 11.36 -15.95
C GLN A 158 7.02 12.21 -16.27
N VAL A 159 7.53 12.90 -15.27
CA VAL A 159 8.75 13.71 -15.37
C VAL A 159 9.86 13.02 -14.61
N ALA A 160 11.06 12.99 -15.17
CA ALA A 160 12.21 12.26 -14.62
C ALA A 160 12.51 12.58 -13.15
N ASP A 161 12.35 13.83 -12.75
CA ASP A 161 12.61 14.28 -11.37
C ASP A 161 11.59 13.75 -10.34
N ASP A 162 10.47 13.19 -10.79
CA ASP A 162 9.42 12.66 -9.91
C ASP A 162 9.57 11.15 -9.65
N PHE A 163 10.57 10.50 -10.24
CA PHE A 163 10.79 9.07 -10.00
C PHE A 163 11.51 8.81 -8.68
N VAL A 164 11.14 7.73 -8.03
CA VAL A 164 11.90 7.17 -6.90
C VAL A 164 13.29 6.79 -7.39
N SER A 165 14.31 7.06 -6.59
CA SER A 165 15.68 6.70 -6.94
C SER A 165 15.87 5.18 -6.92
N ALA A 166 16.39 4.63 -8.01
CA ALA A 166 16.74 3.21 -8.09
C ALA A 166 17.80 2.83 -7.02
N ALA A 167 17.74 1.61 -6.54
CA ALA A 167 18.74 1.09 -5.61
C ALA A 167 20.11 1.01 -6.29
N PRO A 168 21.18 1.56 -5.70
CA PRO A 168 22.52 1.51 -6.29
C PRO A 168 23.14 0.09 -6.23
N GLU A 169 22.72 -0.71 -5.26
CA GLU A 169 23.14 -2.10 -5.02
C GLU A 169 22.01 -2.87 -4.36
N ASP A 170 22.12 -4.20 -4.30
CA ASP A 170 21.18 -5.03 -3.56
C ASP A 170 21.27 -4.71 -2.06
N ASP A 171 20.13 -4.54 -1.42
CA ASP A 171 20.02 -4.22 0.01
C ASP A 171 18.96 -5.15 0.63
N ILE A 172 19.42 -6.14 1.37
CA ILE A 172 18.60 -7.14 2.05
C ILE A 172 18.71 -6.89 3.55
N GLU A 173 17.60 -6.54 4.18
CA GLU A 173 17.51 -6.24 5.62
C GLU A 173 16.49 -7.15 6.30
N ILE A 174 16.91 -7.87 7.33
CA ILE A 174 16.05 -8.72 8.16
C ILE A 174 15.62 -7.93 9.40
N VAL A 175 14.33 -7.74 9.58
CA VAL A 175 13.76 -6.98 10.69
C VAL A 175 12.77 -7.83 11.50
N PRO A 176 12.63 -7.60 12.82
CA PRO A 176 11.60 -8.27 13.61
C PRO A 176 10.22 -8.09 13.02
N ALA A 177 9.43 -9.17 12.94
CA ALA A 177 8.02 -9.07 12.60
C ALA A 177 7.25 -8.44 13.77
N VAL A 178 6.37 -7.49 13.46
CA VAL A 178 5.49 -6.84 14.42
C VAL A 178 4.07 -6.82 13.85
N PRO A 179 3.03 -6.76 14.69
CA PRO A 179 1.66 -6.61 14.22
C PRO A 179 1.50 -5.42 13.27
N ILE A 180 0.77 -5.61 12.18
CA ILE A 180 0.58 -4.63 11.11
C ILE A 180 -0.87 -4.16 10.94
N SER A 181 -1.85 -4.87 11.50
CA SER A 181 -3.24 -4.43 11.48
C SER A 181 -3.40 -3.14 12.29
N ASP A 182 -4.26 -2.26 11.82
CA ASP A 182 -4.52 -0.99 12.49
C ASP A 182 -5.75 -1.09 13.40
N PRO A 183 -5.59 -0.96 14.74
CA PRO A 183 -6.71 -1.01 15.66
C PRO A 183 -7.82 0.02 15.36
N ALA A 184 -7.50 1.12 14.67
CA ALA A 184 -8.48 2.13 14.28
C ALA A 184 -9.47 1.62 13.23
N LEU A 185 -9.13 0.56 12.50
CA LEU A 185 -9.99 -0.09 11.51
C LEU A 185 -10.81 -1.25 12.07
N LEU A 186 -10.43 -1.82 13.21
CA LEU A 186 -11.12 -2.95 13.84
C LEU A 186 -12.62 -2.70 14.17
N GLY A 187 -13.07 -1.45 14.13
CA GLY A 187 -14.47 -1.06 14.33
C GLY A 187 -15.26 -0.79 13.05
N LEU A 188 -14.62 -0.84 11.89
CA LEU A 188 -15.30 -0.68 10.60
C LEU A 188 -15.90 -2.04 10.21
N LYS A 189 -17.18 -2.26 10.53
CA LYS A 189 -17.88 -3.42 9.97
C LYS A 189 -17.86 -3.33 8.46
N PRO A 190 -17.59 -4.44 7.74
CA PRO A 190 -17.84 -4.50 6.30
C PRO A 190 -19.26 -3.97 6.05
N ALA A 191 -19.45 -3.11 5.07
CA ALA A 191 -20.79 -2.75 4.65
C ALA A 191 -21.50 -4.07 4.32
N GLU A 192 -22.54 -4.41 5.08
CA GLU A 192 -23.34 -5.60 4.83
C GLU A 192 -23.69 -5.57 3.34
N ALA A 193 -23.33 -6.65 2.62
CA ALA A 193 -23.66 -6.78 1.22
C ALA A 193 -25.18 -6.68 1.13
N THR A 194 -25.65 -5.48 0.83
CA THR A 194 -27.07 -5.27 0.54
C THR A 194 -27.34 -6.12 -0.69
N THR A 195 -28.11 -7.15 -0.53
CA THR A 195 -28.70 -7.92 -1.63
C THR A 195 -29.62 -6.99 -2.40
N GLY A 196 -29.00 -6.11 -3.19
CA GLY A 196 -29.66 -5.15 -4.06
C GLY A 196 -29.87 -5.79 -5.43
N GLN A 197 -31.11 -5.80 -5.86
CA GLN A 197 -31.60 -6.26 -7.14
C GLN A 197 -30.65 -5.90 -8.29
N VAL A 198 -30.46 -6.89 -9.18
CA VAL A 198 -29.72 -6.78 -10.45
C VAL A 198 -30.25 -5.58 -11.26
N ALA A 199 -29.56 -4.45 -11.17
CA ALA A 199 -29.75 -3.34 -12.09
C ALA A 199 -28.93 -3.60 -13.35
N LYS A 200 -29.52 -3.38 -14.53
CA LYS A 200 -28.85 -3.52 -15.83
C LYS A 200 -27.56 -2.71 -15.87
N PRO A 201 -26.49 -3.22 -16.52
CA PRO A 201 -25.19 -2.56 -16.53
C PRO A 201 -25.23 -1.28 -17.34
N GLU A 202 -25.23 -0.13 -16.64
CA GLU A 202 -24.87 1.14 -17.27
C GLU A 202 -23.35 1.20 -17.45
N LYS A 203 -22.93 1.58 -18.66
CA LYS A 203 -21.53 1.80 -19.03
C LYS A 203 -20.97 2.99 -18.24
N ASN A 204 -20.37 2.73 -17.08
CA ASN A 204 -19.67 3.75 -16.31
C ASN A 204 -18.34 3.18 -15.77
N SER A 205 -17.27 3.36 -16.56
CA SER A 205 -15.92 2.87 -16.23
C SER A 205 -15.41 3.39 -14.87
N LYS A 206 -15.74 4.64 -14.53
CA LYS A 206 -15.36 5.25 -13.24
C LYS A 206 -15.93 4.50 -12.02
N LYS A 207 -17.21 4.08 -12.07
CA LYS A 207 -17.83 3.31 -10.96
C LYS A 207 -17.21 1.93 -10.77
N LYS A 208 -16.67 1.32 -11.83
CA LYS A 208 -16.08 -0.02 -11.78
C LYS A 208 -14.68 0.00 -11.13
N VAL A 209 -13.86 1.02 -11.44
CA VAL A 209 -12.54 1.24 -10.84
C VAL A 209 -12.66 1.54 -9.34
N THR A 210 -13.59 2.41 -8.95
CA THR A 210 -13.80 2.80 -7.55
C THR A 210 -14.26 1.64 -6.67
N ARG A 211 -15.14 0.76 -7.16
CA ARG A 211 -15.59 -0.42 -6.39
C ARG A 211 -14.45 -1.42 -6.16
N LYS A 212 -13.58 -1.63 -7.14
CA LYS A 212 -12.43 -2.51 -7.02
C LYS A 212 -11.43 -2.02 -5.98
N ALA A 213 -11.14 -0.71 -5.92
CA ALA A 213 -10.22 -0.15 -4.93
C ALA A 213 -10.74 -0.32 -3.49
N SER A 214 -12.05 -0.21 -3.27
CA SER A 214 -12.68 -0.48 -1.97
C SER A 214 -12.53 -1.95 -1.55
N ASP A 215 -12.82 -2.86 -2.47
CA ASP A 215 -12.69 -4.30 -2.22
C ASP A 215 -11.21 -4.67 -1.91
N ALA A 216 -10.25 -4.01 -2.58
CA ALA A 216 -8.83 -4.23 -2.35
C ALA A 216 -8.37 -3.77 -0.96
N VAL A 217 -8.82 -2.60 -0.50
CA VAL A 217 -8.54 -2.12 0.87
C VAL A 217 -9.06 -3.09 1.91
N GLU A 218 -10.27 -3.63 1.72
CA GLU A 218 -10.85 -4.63 2.63
C GLU A 218 -10.05 -5.94 2.64
N ILE A 219 -9.61 -6.42 1.47
CA ILE A 219 -8.80 -7.64 1.35
C ILE A 219 -7.44 -7.44 2.02
N THR A 220 -6.76 -6.33 1.74
CA THR A 220 -5.46 -6.00 2.36
C THR A 220 -5.57 -5.91 3.88
N TRP A 221 -6.68 -5.42 4.37
CA TRP A 221 -6.92 -5.34 5.80
C TRP A 221 -7.15 -6.73 6.43
N ARG A 222 -7.94 -7.60 5.80
CA ARG A 222 -8.10 -8.99 6.25
C ARG A 222 -6.78 -9.74 6.26
N GLU A 223 -5.92 -9.46 5.27
CA GLU A 223 -4.57 -10.00 5.20
C GLU A 223 -3.71 -9.56 6.39
N ALA A 224 -3.74 -8.26 6.73
CA ALA A 224 -3.03 -7.73 7.89
C ALA A 224 -3.50 -8.37 9.21
N GLU A 225 -4.82 -8.50 9.41
CA GLU A 225 -5.38 -9.17 10.60
C GLU A 225 -5.01 -10.66 10.67
N LEU A 226 -5.04 -11.36 9.53
CA LEU A 226 -4.61 -12.76 9.44
C LEU A 226 -3.13 -12.89 9.80
N SER A 227 -2.30 -12.00 9.26
CA SER A 227 -0.86 -11.93 9.55
C SER A 227 -0.59 -11.76 11.04
N ASP A 228 -1.31 -10.85 11.70
CA ASP A 228 -1.12 -10.61 13.12
C ASP A 228 -1.54 -11.80 13.99
N ARG A 229 -2.65 -12.45 13.65
CA ARG A 229 -3.09 -13.68 14.35
C ARG A 229 -2.09 -14.82 14.17
N PHE A 230 -1.58 -14.99 12.94
CA PHE A 230 -0.62 -16.05 12.66
C PHE A 230 0.75 -15.75 13.28
N LEU A 231 1.20 -14.50 13.25
CA LEU A 231 2.42 -14.06 13.96
C LEU A 231 2.33 -14.38 15.46
N ALA A 232 1.22 -14.00 16.11
CA ALA A 232 1.02 -14.28 17.54
C ALA A 232 0.99 -15.80 17.82
N PHE A 233 0.41 -16.59 16.93
CA PHE A 233 0.43 -18.03 17.02
C PHE A 233 1.86 -18.58 16.94
N LEU A 234 2.66 -18.23 15.93
CA LEU A 234 4.04 -18.70 15.79
C LEU A 234 4.89 -18.32 17.01
N GLN A 235 4.76 -17.09 17.49
CA GLN A 235 5.45 -16.63 18.71
C GLN A 235 5.02 -17.43 19.96
N SER A 236 3.76 -17.81 20.06
CA SER A 236 3.24 -18.65 21.15
C SER A 236 3.82 -20.08 21.13
N GLN A 237 4.24 -20.54 19.95
CA GLN A 237 4.95 -21.83 19.77
C GLN A 237 6.46 -21.69 20.02
N GLY A 238 6.96 -20.50 20.36
CA GLY A 238 8.37 -20.23 20.64
C GLY A 238 9.22 -19.93 19.40
N HIS A 239 8.59 -19.64 18.25
CA HIS A 239 9.30 -19.31 17.02
C HIS A 239 9.71 -17.83 16.95
N GLU A 240 10.91 -17.57 16.45
CA GLU A 240 11.38 -16.23 16.11
C GLU A 240 10.95 -15.89 14.69
N VAL A 241 10.10 -14.86 14.54
CA VAL A 241 9.52 -14.46 13.26
C VAL A 241 10.00 -13.07 12.87
N LYS A 242 10.43 -12.93 11.63
CA LYS A 242 10.95 -11.70 11.04
C LYS A 242 10.24 -11.35 9.73
N ARG A 243 10.59 -10.23 9.15
CA ARG A 243 10.28 -9.82 7.78
C ARG A 243 11.58 -9.51 7.06
N VAL A 244 11.61 -9.73 5.76
CA VAL A 244 12.77 -9.40 4.93
C VAL A 244 12.39 -8.25 4.02
N LYS A 245 13.15 -7.18 4.09
CA LYS A 245 13.12 -6.05 3.16
C LYS A 245 14.09 -6.35 2.03
N ILE A 246 13.62 -6.20 0.80
CA ILE A 246 14.35 -6.53 -0.41
C ILE A 246 14.38 -5.31 -1.32
N ARG A 247 15.56 -4.78 -1.58
CA ARG A 247 15.81 -3.78 -2.63
C ARG A 247 16.79 -4.37 -3.63
N VAL A 248 16.36 -4.53 -4.86
CA VAL A 248 17.16 -5.11 -5.92
C VAL A 248 17.86 -3.98 -6.69
N LYS A 249 19.15 -4.15 -6.96
CA LYS A 249 19.95 -3.19 -7.73
C LYS A 249 19.28 -2.82 -9.04
N GLY A 250 19.20 -1.51 -9.29
CA GLY A 250 18.60 -0.95 -10.49
C GLY A 250 17.07 -0.80 -10.45
N LEU A 251 16.39 -1.38 -9.43
CA LEU A 251 14.95 -1.19 -9.25
C LEU A 251 14.64 -0.02 -8.32
N THR A 252 13.50 0.62 -8.54
CA THR A 252 12.95 1.67 -7.67
C THR A 252 12.03 1.08 -6.60
N ALA A 253 11.40 -0.07 -6.88
CA ALA A 253 10.53 -0.77 -5.95
C ALA A 253 11.30 -1.34 -4.74
N THR A 254 10.61 -1.37 -3.60
CA THR A 254 11.06 -2.05 -2.38
C THR A 254 10.04 -3.11 -2.02
N PHE A 255 10.48 -4.36 -1.94
CA PHE A 255 9.64 -5.50 -1.61
C PHE A 255 9.78 -5.87 -0.14
N TRP A 256 8.75 -6.50 0.41
CA TRP A 256 8.73 -6.99 1.77
C TRP A 256 8.06 -8.35 1.82
N THR A 257 8.70 -9.32 2.49
CA THR A 257 8.04 -10.57 2.79
C THR A 257 6.96 -10.36 3.86
N ASP A 258 5.95 -11.21 3.89
CA ASP A 258 4.97 -11.15 4.98
C ASP A 258 5.57 -11.64 6.28
N LEU A 259 5.85 -12.94 6.39
CA LEU A 259 6.48 -13.51 7.59
C LEU A 259 7.59 -14.48 7.19
N TYR A 260 8.73 -14.36 7.86
CA TYR A 260 9.84 -15.30 7.77
C TYR A 260 10.10 -15.89 9.16
N ASP A 261 9.76 -17.16 9.35
CA ASP A 261 10.04 -17.92 10.54
C ASP A 261 11.49 -18.41 10.51
N VAL A 262 12.34 -17.72 11.24
CA VAL A 262 13.79 -18.03 11.30
C VAL A 262 14.05 -19.33 12.03
N THR A 263 13.21 -19.68 13.02
CA THR A 263 13.36 -20.90 13.81
C THR A 263 13.18 -22.17 12.97
N ALA A 264 12.18 -22.16 12.08
CA ALA A 264 11.85 -23.33 11.26
C ALA A 264 12.33 -23.21 9.80
N ASN A 265 12.97 -22.08 9.43
CA ASN A 265 13.36 -21.71 8.07
C ASN A 265 12.19 -21.80 7.09
N VAL A 266 11.12 -21.04 7.38
CA VAL A 266 9.89 -21.05 6.59
C VAL A 266 9.53 -19.63 6.16
N LEU A 267 9.35 -19.43 4.86
CA LEU A 267 8.83 -18.20 4.29
C LEU A 267 7.33 -18.35 4.05
N TYR A 268 6.53 -17.53 4.70
CA TYR A 268 5.08 -17.46 4.53
C TYR A 268 4.69 -16.25 3.70
N GLU A 269 3.82 -16.48 2.73
CA GLU A 269 3.12 -15.41 2.02
C GLU A 269 1.63 -15.53 2.33
N LEU A 270 1.06 -14.47 2.87
CA LEU A 270 -0.32 -14.43 3.33
C LEU A 270 -1.21 -13.73 2.31
N LYS A 271 -2.45 -14.17 2.20
CA LYS A 271 -3.45 -13.50 1.37
C LYS A 271 -4.75 -13.33 2.14
N GLY A 272 -5.36 -12.16 2.01
CA GLY A 272 -6.67 -11.85 2.60
C GLY A 272 -7.84 -12.52 1.88
N SER A 273 -7.57 -13.36 0.87
CA SER A 273 -8.56 -14.08 0.07
C SER A 273 -8.00 -15.44 -0.37
N ASN A 274 -8.86 -16.46 -0.43
CA ASN A 274 -8.53 -17.79 -0.96
C ASN A 274 -8.84 -17.94 -2.47
N GLY A 275 -9.11 -16.84 -3.18
CA GLY A 275 -9.42 -16.85 -4.61
C GLY A 275 -8.18 -17.16 -5.47
N ARG A 276 -8.42 -17.63 -6.72
CA ARG A 276 -7.38 -18.08 -7.65
C ARG A 276 -6.28 -17.03 -7.89
N ASN A 277 -6.66 -15.75 -8.02
CA ASN A 277 -5.67 -14.69 -8.28
C ASN A 277 -4.78 -14.47 -7.05
N ALA A 278 -5.34 -14.49 -5.85
CA ALA A 278 -4.58 -14.39 -4.60
C ALA A 278 -3.58 -15.54 -4.45
N VAL A 279 -4.01 -16.78 -4.71
CA VAL A 279 -3.13 -17.96 -4.66
C VAL A 279 -2.00 -17.87 -5.70
N ARG A 280 -2.30 -17.48 -6.95
CA ARG A 280 -1.28 -17.29 -7.99
C ARG A 280 -0.29 -16.20 -7.63
N MET A 281 -0.76 -15.11 -7.04
CA MET A 281 0.09 -14.01 -6.58
C MET A 281 1.01 -14.48 -5.47
N ALA A 282 0.48 -15.19 -4.45
CA ALA A 282 1.28 -15.75 -3.36
C ALA A 282 2.40 -16.68 -3.88
N ILE A 283 2.08 -17.58 -4.81
CA ILE A 283 3.07 -18.46 -5.44
C ILE A 283 4.17 -17.65 -6.14
N GLY A 284 3.79 -16.64 -6.93
CA GLY A 284 4.74 -15.77 -7.62
C GLY A 284 5.64 -15.00 -6.66
N GLN A 285 5.07 -14.42 -5.60
CA GLN A 285 5.81 -13.68 -4.59
C GLN A 285 6.77 -14.59 -3.81
N LEU A 286 6.34 -15.79 -3.42
CA LEU A 286 7.22 -16.75 -2.75
C LEU A 286 8.41 -17.16 -3.62
N LEU A 287 8.20 -17.43 -4.91
CA LEU A 287 9.27 -17.76 -5.86
C LEU A 287 10.22 -16.58 -6.05
N ASP A 288 9.71 -15.35 -6.08
CA ASP A 288 10.53 -14.16 -6.24
C ASP A 288 11.34 -13.86 -4.97
N TYR A 289 10.69 -13.85 -3.82
CA TYR A 289 11.31 -13.47 -2.56
C TYR A 289 12.29 -14.50 -2.03
N SER A 290 12.03 -15.80 -2.25
CA SER A 290 12.93 -16.89 -1.82
C SER A 290 14.35 -16.77 -2.36
N ARG A 291 14.55 -16.14 -3.51
CA ARG A 291 15.87 -15.84 -4.08
C ARG A 291 16.72 -14.90 -3.23
N HIS A 292 16.09 -14.19 -2.30
CA HIS A 292 16.70 -13.16 -1.46
C HIS A 292 16.72 -13.54 0.03
N ILE A 293 16.21 -14.72 0.39
CA ILE A 293 16.31 -15.23 1.76
C ILE A 293 17.76 -15.71 1.99
N PRO A 294 18.40 -15.29 3.10
CA PRO A 294 19.81 -15.63 3.34
C PRO A 294 20.05 -17.12 3.55
N GLU A 295 19.07 -17.83 4.11
CA GLU A 295 19.16 -19.26 4.39
C GLU A 295 18.71 -20.05 3.16
N GLU A 296 19.57 -20.95 2.69
CA GLU A 296 19.25 -21.87 1.61
C GLU A 296 18.13 -22.84 2.05
N ASP A 297 17.33 -23.30 1.08
CA ASP A 297 16.28 -24.31 1.27
C ASP A 297 15.13 -23.90 2.23
N ALA A 298 14.82 -22.60 2.31
CA ALA A 298 13.63 -22.17 3.05
C ALA A 298 12.36 -22.82 2.48
N ARG A 299 11.55 -23.42 3.35
CA ARG A 299 10.23 -23.94 2.95
C ARG A 299 9.32 -22.77 2.60
N LEU A 300 8.56 -22.92 1.52
CA LEU A 300 7.66 -21.90 0.99
C LEU A 300 6.22 -22.28 1.31
N VAL A 301 5.51 -21.41 1.98
CA VAL A 301 4.16 -21.69 2.48
C VAL A 301 3.19 -20.58 2.08
N VAL A 302 2.12 -20.96 1.39
CA VAL A 302 0.97 -20.08 1.13
C VAL A 302 0.04 -20.15 2.34
N MET A 303 -0.27 -18.98 2.94
CA MET A 303 -1.17 -18.86 4.08
C MET A 303 -2.46 -18.14 3.67
N LEU A 304 -3.63 -18.78 3.92
CA LEU A 304 -4.94 -18.31 3.51
C LEU A 304 -5.92 -18.16 4.68
N PRO A 305 -6.93 -17.28 4.58
CA PRO A 305 -7.92 -17.07 5.64
C PRO A 305 -8.88 -18.24 5.84
N GLU A 306 -8.99 -19.11 4.84
CA GLU A 306 -9.83 -20.32 4.88
C GLU A 306 -9.35 -21.33 3.83
N ARG A 307 -9.84 -22.56 3.93
CA ARG A 307 -9.49 -23.61 2.97
C ARG A 307 -9.90 -23.21 1.54
N PRO A 308 -8.98 -23.22 0.58
CA PRO A 308 -9.32 -23.01 -0.82
C PRO A 308 -10.00 -24.26 -1.42
N VAL A 309 -10.53 -24.14 -2.62
CA VAL A 309 -11.03 -25.28 -3.40
C VAL A 309 -9.89 -26.26 -3.72
N ASP A 310 -10.21 -27.54 -3.91
CA ASP A 310 -9.20 -28.61 -4.06
C ASP A 310 -8.23 -28.35 -5.22
N ASP A 311 -8.71 -27.84 -6.35
CA ASP A 311 -7.86 -27.46 -7.51
C ASP A 311 -6.79 -26.42 -7.15
N LEU A 312 -7.07 -25.49 -6.24
CA LEU A 312 -6.08 -24.52 -5.77
C LEU A 312 -5.11 -25.11 -4.75
N THR A 313 -5.58 -26.06 -3.93
CA THR A 313 -4.69 -26.86 -3.08
C THR A 313 -3.70 -27.65 -3.92
N GLU A 314 -4.16 -28.30 -4.98
CA GLU A 314 -3.31 -29.02 -5.95
C GLU A 314 -2.32 -28.08 -6.63
N LEU A 315 -2.75 -26.85 -6.97
CA LEU A 315 -1.86 -25.84 -7.59
C LEU A 315 -0.69 -25.47 -6.66
N VAL A 316 -0.96 -25.23 -5.37
CA VAL A 316 0.08 -24.91 -4.38
C VAL A 316 1.08 -26.06 -4.24
N VAL A 317 0.59 -27.28 -4.09
CA VAL A 317 1.42 -28.48 -4.00
C VAL A 317 2.23 -28.72 -5.28
N HIS A 318 1.60 -28.53 -6.45
CA HIS A 318 2.29 -28.65 -7.73
C HIS A 318 3.42 -27.63 -7.90
N ALA A 319 3.28 -26.45 -7.30
CA ALA A 319 4.34 -25.44 -7.26
C ALA A 319 5.49 -25.78 -6.29
N GLY A 320 5.43 -26.93 -5.61
CA GLY A 320 6.43 -27.34 -4.61
C GLY A 320 6.30 -26.61 -3.28
N MET A 321 5.13 -26.07 -2.98
CA MET A 321 4.85 -25.28 -1.76
C MET A 321 3.89 -25.97 -0.84
N GLU A 322 3.89 -25.58 0.42
CA GLU A 322 2.96 -26.01 1.43
C GLU A 322 1.79 -25.03 1.54
N LEU A 323 0.67 -25.51 2.04
CA LEU A 323 -0.55 -24.71 2.28
C LEU A 323 -0.89 -24.72 3.76
N VAL A 324 -1.05 -23.54 4.33
CA VAL A 324 -1.64 -23.32 5.65
C VAL A 324 -2.92 -22.48 5.48
N TYR A 325 -3.96 -22.76 6.24
CA TYR A 325 -5.16 -21.95 6.27
C TYR A 325 -5.78 -21.89 7.66
N GLU A 326 -6.48 -20.79 7.94
CA GLU A 326 -7.20 -20.62 9.21
C GLU A 326 -8.53 -21.38 9.17
N ASP A 327 -8.81 -22.15 10.22
CA ASP A 327 -10.10 -22.81 10.46
C ASP A 327 -10.51 -22.57 11.91
N GLY A 328 -11.37 -21.58 12.11
CA GLY A 328 -11.75 -21.10 13.44
C GLY A 328 -10.55 -20.53 14.19
N HIS A 329 -10.05 -21.25 15.18
CA HIS A 329 -8.87 -20.83 15.96
C HIS A 329 -7.61 -21.67 15.68
N LYS A 330 -7.62 -22.45 14.59
CA LYS A 330 -6.52 -23.36 14.24
C LYS A 330 -5.93 -22.96 12.90
N PHE A 331 -4.63 -23.17 12.77
CA PHE A 331 -3.91 -23.07 11.52
C PHE A 331 -3.63 -24.48 10.98
N VAL A 332 -4.52 -24.93 10.09
CA VAL A 332 -4.46 -26.28 9.49
C VAL A 332 -3.34 -26.32 8.45
N GLY A 333 -2.56 -27.40 8.46
CA GLY A 333 -1.40 -27.58 7.59
C GLY A 333 -0.09 -27.06 8.19
N TRP A 334 -0.14 -26.28 9.26
CA TRP A 334 1.06 -25.87 9.95
C TRP A 334 1.73 -27.04 10.68
N THR A 335 3.06 -27.11 10.61
CA THR A 335 3.89 -28.10 11.31
C THR A 335 5.02 -27.40 12.07
N ALA A 336 5.38 -27.92 13.22
CA ALA A 336 6.40 -27.30 14.08
C ALA A 336 7.84 -27.37 13.55
N GLY A 337 8.07 -27.84 12.33
CA GLY A 337 9.41 -28.00 11.74
C GLY A 337 9.94 -29.39 11.93
#